data_55c95c10b8352202de42ccf8147bb376
#
_entry.id   55c95c10b8352202de42ccf8147bb376
#
_cell.length_a   1.000
_cell.length_b   1.000
_cell.length_c   1.000
_cell.angle_alpha   90.00
_cell.angle_beta   90.00
_cell.angle_gamma   90.00
#
_symmetry.space_group_name_H-M   'P 1'
#
loop_
_entity.id
_entity.type
_entity.pdbx_description
1 polymer ?
#
loop_
_entity_poly.entity_id
_entity_poly.type
_entity_poly.pdbx_seq_one_letter_code
_entity_poly.pdbx_strand_id
1 'polypeptide(L)'
;MTSAPFIYVGDGSVKEIPGFSLGTSSYLPTTGEMAYRDMRTGELKETNLYDATLNKGNQLTLLNTYTWDNGLNWKINLKYDHALGSYVYQTPMAMEQKDASAGYYLKAVDGTLKPYEGYVQSRMSCLNRGKIDEFFATSELSRSYRNTTWRIGVNEWHYKVDYASNTTMYDHTVGEYPERLVREGNTDGVYYDFNKNASEYY
;
A
#
# COMPACT_ATOMS: atom_id res chain seq x y z
N MET A 1 12.81 -14.63 -15.65
CA MET A 1 11.40 -14.21 -15.56
C MET A 1 11.39 -12.70 -15.49
N THR A 2 10.79 -12.03 -16.43
CA THR A 2 10.73 -10.56 -16.42
C THR A 2 9.39 -10.15 -15.83
N SER A 3 9.43 -9.20 -14.94
CA SER A 3 8.25 -8.58 -14.33
C SER A 3 7.80 -7.30 -15.07
N ALA A 4 8.50 -6.94 -16.13
CA ALA A 4 8.19 -5.79 -16.95
C ALA A 4 7.59 -6.23 -18.31
N PRO A 5 6.87 -5.37 -19.03
CA PRO A 5 6.21 -5.70 -20.29
C PRO A 5 7.18 -5.81 -21.45
N PHE A 6 8.25 -6.56 -21.28
CA PHE A 6 9.25 -6.87 -22.29
C PHE A 6 9.81 -8.27 -22.11
N ILE A 7 10.36 -8.83 -23.17
CA ILE A 7 10.98 -10.14 -23.21
C ILE A 7 12.50 -9.95 -23.15
N TYR A 8 13.14 -10.58 -22.17
CA TYR A 8 14.59 -10.65 -22.07
C TYR A 8 15.13 -11.70 -23.05
N VAL A 9 16.03 -11.32 -23.93
CA VAL A 9 16.53 -12.16 -25.01
C VAL A 9 17.75 -12.99 -24.62
N GLY A 10 18.40 -12.67 -23.49
CA GLY A 10 19.50 -13.46 -22.95
C GLY A 10 20.91 -12.92 -23.24
N ASP A 11 21.04 -11.90 -24.09
CA ASP A 11 22.30 -11.25 -24.45
C ASP A 11 22.47 -9.85 -23.82
N GLY A 12 21.64 -9.52 -22.87
CA GLY A 12 21.55 -8.17 -22.27
C GLY A 12 20.56 -7.26 -22.97
N SER A 13 19.97 -7.70 -24.10
CA SER A 13 18.94 -6.94 -24.79
C SER A 13 17.53 -7.35 -24.37
N VAL A 14 16.58 -6.46 -24.60
CA VAL A 14 15.16 -6.67 -24.36
C VAL A 14 14.37 -6.47 -25.65
N LYS A 15 13.30 -7.22 -25.79
CA LYS A 15 12.35 -7.11 -26.89
C LYS A 15 11.01 -6.63 -26.35
N GLU A 16 10.45 -5.62 -26.98
CA GLU A 16 9.09 -5.16 -26.67
C GLU A 16 8.08 -6.23 -27.07
N ILE A 17 7.00 -6.31 -26.30
CA ILE A 17 5.84 -7.13 -26.68
C ILE A 17 4.99 -6.37 -27.69
N PRO A 18 4.26 -7.06 -28.56
CA PRO A 18 3.35 -6.41 -29.50
C PRO A 18 2.32 -5.53 -28.78
N GLY A 19 2.17 -4.30 -29.26
CA GLY A 19 1.20 -3.34 -28.72
C GLY A 19 1.66 -2.58 -27.47
N PHE A 20 2.95 -2.71 -27.09
CA PHE A 20 3.53 -1.96 -25.98
C PHE A 20 4.88 -1.36 -26.36
N SER A 21 5.06 -0.07 -26.16
CA SER A 21 6.33 0.63 -26.40
C SER A 21 6.93 1.15 -25.09
N LEU A 22 8.13 0.69 -24.77
CA LEU A 22 8.84 1.11 -23.56
C LEU A 22 9.06 2.62 -23.55
N GLY A 23 8.74 3.23 -22.41
CA GLY A 23 8.91 4.67 -22.20
C GLY A 23 7.80 5.57 -22.75
N THR A 24 6.85 5.03 -23.51
CA THR A 24 5.74 5.80 -24.08
C THR A 24 4.37 5.24 -23.74
N SER A 25 4.22 3.92 -23.67
CA SER A 25 2.95 3.29 -23.34
C SER A 25 2.73 3.24 -21.82
N SER A 26 1.48 3.48 -21.40
CA SER A 26 1.08 3.31 -20.01
C SER A 26 0.85 1.82 -19.70
N TYR A 27 1.38 1.36 -18.59
CA TYR A 27 1.18 0.01 -18.07
C TYR A 27 0.15 -0.07 -16.96
N LEU A 28 -0.45 1.05 -16.61
CA LEU A 28 -1.53 1.12 -15.63
C LEU A 28 -2.88 1.04 -16.35
N PRO A 29 -3.88 0.35 -15.75
CA PRO A 29 -5.23 0.37 -16.30
C PRO A 29 -5.75 1.81 -16.33
N THR A 30 -6.47 2.17 -17.38
CA THR A 30 -7.00 3.52 -17.58
C THR A 30 -7.91 3.96 -16.45
N THR A 31 -8.70 3.04 -15.93
CA THR A 31 -9.64 3.30 -14.83
C THR A 31 -8.95 3.41 -13.48
N GLY A 32 -7.73 2.89 -13.34
CA GLY A 32 -7.03 2.76 -12.07
C GLY A 32 -7.69 1.78 -11.09
N GLU A 33 -8.69 1.04 -11.54
CA GLU A 33 -9.45 0.13 -10.67
C GLU A 33 -8.62 -1.08 -10.25
N MET A 34 -8.71 -1.40 -8.97
CA MET A 34 -8.09 -2.56 -8.37
C MET A 34 -9.10 -3.32 -7.54
N ALA A 35 -9.32 -4.59 -7.88
CA ALA A 35 -10.13 -5.48 -7.06
C ALA A 35 -9.30 -6.07 -5.92
N TYR A 36 -9.90 -6.19 -4.75
CA TYR A 36 -9.31 -6.88 -3.60
C TYR A 36 -10.42 -7.52 -2.77
N ARG A 37 -10.07 -8.60 -2.06
CA ARG A 37 -10.99 -9.17 -1.09
C ARG A 37 -10.69 -8.56 0.29
N ASP A 38 -11.70 -7.91 0.86
CA ASP A 38 -11.57 -7.29 2.17
C ASP A 38 -11.40 -8.38 3.23
N MET A 39 -10.28 -8.32 3.92
CA MET A 39 -9.93 -9.35 4.90
C MET A 39 -10.83 -9.38 6.13
N ARG A 40 -11.53 -8.28 6.44
CA ARG A 40 -12.41 -8.20 7.60
C ARG A 40 -13.81 -8.76 7.30
N THR A 41 -14.27 -8.59 6.07
CA THR A 41 -15.63 -8.98 5.66
C THR A 41 -15.65 -10.18 4.71
N GLY A 42 -14.53 -10.48 4.04
CA GLY A 42 -14.47 -11.48 2.97
C GLY A 42 -15.10 -11.03 1.65
N GLU A 43 -15.64 -9.82 1.60
CA GLU A 43 -16.30 -9.30 0.40
C GLU A 43 -15.28 -8.85 -0.65
N LEU A 44 -15.61 -9.08 -1.91
CA LEU A 44 -14.87 -8.48 -3.02
C LEU A 44 -15.20 -6.99 -3.07
N LYS A 45 -14.19 -6.15 -3.03
CA LYS A 45 -14.29 -4.69 -3.13
C LYS A 45 -13.37 -4.19 -4.23
N GLU A 46 -13.65 -3.00 -4.69
CA GLU A 46 -12.82 -2.28 -5.64
C GLU A 46 -12.36 -0.96 -5.02
N THR A 47 -11.16 -0.55 -5.39
CA THR A 47 -10.59 0.75 -5.03
C THR A 47 -9.88 1.32 -6.23
N ASN A 48 -9.80 2.65 -6.30
CA ASN A 48 -9.03 3.31 -7.33
C ASN A 48 -7.58 3.48 -6.86
N LEU A 49 -6.64 3.06 -7.69
CA LEU A 49 -5.20 3.17 -7.40
C LEU A 49 -4.75 4.61 -7.16
N TYR A 50 -5.36 5.55 -7.84
CA TYR A 50 -5.01 6.97 -7.73
C TYR A 50 -5.46 7.58 -6.40
N ASP A 51 -6.55 7.07 -5.83
CA ASP A 51 -7.13 7.56 -4.57
C ASP A 51 -6.75 6.69 -3.36
N ALA A 52 -6.19 5.52 -3.63
CA ALA A 52 -5.89 4.55 -2.56
C ALA A 52 -4.66 4.91 -1.73
N THR A 53 -3.80 5.80 -2.21
CA THR A 53 -2.67 6.32 -1.44
C THR A 53 -3.09 7.60 -0.73
N LEU A 54 -3.23 7.50 0.59
CA LEU A 54 -3.72 8.57 1.43
C LEU A 54 -2.83 8.70 2.66
N ASN A 55 -2.51 9.94 3.01
CA ASN A 55 -1.98 10.27 4.33
C ASN A 55 -2.74 11.49 4.87
N LYS A 56 -3.52 11.28 5.92
CA LYS A 56 -4.37 12.31 6.51
C LYS A 56 -4.32 12.18 8.03
N GLY A 57 -4.04 13.29 8.71
CA GLY A 57 -3.97 13.27 10.16
C GLY A 57 -4.12 14.65 10.77
N ASN A 58 -4.30 14.66 12.07
CA ASN A 58 -4.31 15.84 12.91
C ASN A 58 -3.30 15.64 14.03
N GLN A 59 -2.52 16.68 14.28
CA GLN A 59 -1.54 16.67 15.35
C GLN A 59 -1.78 17.89 16.26
N LEU A 60 -1.79 17.63 17.55
CA LEU A 60 -1.77 18.68 18.57
C LEU A 60 -0.47 18.55 19.35
N THR A 61 0.26 19.64 19.45
CA THR A 61 1.51 19.69 20.22
C THR A 61 1.47 20.87 21.19
N LEU A 62 1.74 20.58 22.46
CA LEU A 62 1.95 21.59 23.49
C LEU A 62 3.41 21.53 23.94
N LEU A 63 4.09 22.65 23.80
CA LEU A 63 5.46 22.85 24.27
C LEU A 63 5.45 23.92 25.35
N ASN A 64 5.90 23.59 26.53
CA ASN A 64 5.99 24.53 27.63
C ASN A 64 7.38 24.48 28.27
N THR A 65 7.90 25.63 28.63
CA THR A 65 9.11 25.77 29.44
C THR A 65 8.87 26.81 30.51
N TYR A 66 9.09 26.40 31.75
CA TYR A 66 9.04 27.32 32.89
C TYR A 66 10.40 27.39 33.58
N THR A 67 10.85 28.60 33.85
CA THR A 67 12.13 28.85 34.52
C THR A 67 11.84 29.62 35.81
N TRP A 68 12.27 29.06 36.94
CA TRP A 68 12.21 29.71 38.24
C TRP A 68 13.40 30.66 38.44
N ASP A 69 13.25 31.64 39.32
CA ASP A 69 14.29 32.64 39.66
C ASP A 69 15.56 31.97 40.19
N ASN A 70 15.46 30.80 40.77
CA ASN A 70 16.61 30.04 41.29
C ASN A 70 17.35 29.25 40.19
N GLY A 71 16.97 29.44 38.91
CA GLY A 71 17.60 28.79 37.77
C GLY A 71 17.16 27.35 37.51
N LEU A 72 16.13 26.88 38.21
CA LEU A 72 15.48 25.59 37.88
C LEU A 72 14.62 25.75 36.65
N ASN A 73 14.73 24.83 35.70
CA ASN A 73 13.95 24.80 34.47
C ASN A 73 13.06 23.56 34.45
N TRP A 74 11.83 23.71 34.04
CA TRP A 74 10.91 22.63 33.80
C TRP A 74 10.39 22.71 32.37
N LYS A 75 10.58 21.63 31.61
CA LYS A 75 10.09 21.50 30.24
C LYS A 75 9.04 20.42 30.21
N ILE A 76 7.92 20.68 29.58
CA ILE A 76 6.85 19.74 29.29
C ILE A 76 6.58 19.79 27.79
N ASN A 77 6.61 18.63 27.15
CA ASN A 77 6.16 18.47 25.78
C ASN A 77 5.05 17.41 25.78
N LEU A 78 3.90 17.78 25.25
CA LEU A 78 2.79 16.85 25.02
C LEU A 78 2.49 16.85 23.53
N LYS A 79 2.30 15.67 22.98
CA LYS A 79 1.91 15.48 21.58
C LYS A 79 0.78 14.48 21.54
N TYR A 80 -0.27 14.81 20.82
CA TYR A 80 -1.30 13.86 20.38
C TYR A 80 -1.34 13.84 18.86
N ASP A 81 -1.32 12.66 18.27
CA ASP A 81 -1.38 12.46 16.84
C ASP A 81 -2.46 11.44 16.51
N HIS A 82 -3.30 11.79 15.54
CA HIS A 82 -4.28 10.89 14.95
C HIS A 82 -4.07 10.89 13.46
N ALA A 83 -3.67 9.77 12.90
CA ALA A 83 -3.37 9.65 11.49
C ALA A 83 -4.07 8.44 10.84
N LEU A 84 -4.49 8.65 9.61
CA LEU A 84 -4.97 7.62 8.69
C LEU A 84 -3.99 7.57 7.53
N GLY A 85 -3.47 6.38 7.27
CA GLY A 85 -2.61 6.14 6.13
C GLY A 85 -3.12 4.98 5.30
N SER A 86 -3.03 5.11 4.00
CA SER A 86 -3.20 3.99 3.08
C SER A 86 -2.21 4.12 1.94
N TYR A 87 -1.76 2.98 1.45
CA TYR A 87 -0.98 2.92 0.23
C TYR A 87 -1.25 1.62 -0.51
N VAL A 88 -1.14 1.72 -1.82
CA VAL A 88 -1.22 0.56 -2.72
C VAL A 88 0.10 0.41 -3.43
N TYR A 89 0.56 -0.81 -3.49
CA TYR A 89 1.59 -1.18 -4.43
C TYR A 89 1.18 -2.40 -5.24
N GLN A 90 1.69 -2.48 -6.44
CA GLN A 90 1.49 -3.60 -7.33
C GLN A 90 2.84 -4.18 -7.74
N THR A 91 2.96 -5.48 -7.62
CA THR A 91 4.15 -6.22 -8.05
C THR A 91 3.77 -7.08 -9.24
N PRO A 92 4.25 -6.74 -10.44
CA PRO A 92 4.08 -7.61 -11.59
C PRO A 92 4.87 -8.91 -11.37
N MET A 93 4.21 -10.01 -11.67
CA MET A 93 4.77 -11.36 -11.56
C MET A 93 5.17 -11.89 -12.93
N ALA A 94 5.19 -13.20 -13.09
CA ALA A 94 5.51 -13.84 -14.36
C ALA A 94 4.58 -13.42 -15.48
N MET A 95 5.16 -13.25 -16.67
CA MET A 95 4.44 -12.97 -17.90
C MET A 95 4.64 -14.17 -18.84
N GLU A 96 3.54 -14.66 -19.39
CA GLU A 96 3.54 -15.82 -20.28
C GLU A 96 2.59 -15.60 -21.45
N GLN A 97 2.97 -16.14 -22.60
CA GLN A 97 2.06 -16.22 -23.74
C GLN A 97 1.11 -17.39 -23.54
N LYS A 98 -0.17 -17.16 -23.70
CA LYS A 98 -1.25 -18.14 -23.57
C LYS A 98 -2.05 -18.21 -24.85
N ASP A 99 -2.48 -19.40 -25.21
CA ASP A 99 -3.46 -19.64 -26.26
C ASP A 99 -4.89 -19.71 -25.71
N ALA A 100 -5.87 -19.78 -26.58
CA ALA A 100 -7.29 -19.82 -26.19
C ALA A 100 -7.65 -21.05 -25.33
N SER A 101 -6.89 -22.13 -25.38
CA SER A 101 -7.13 -23.34 -24.57
C SER A 101 -6.71 -23.18 -23.11
N ALA A 102 -5.98 -22.13 -22.78
CA ALA A 102 -5.53 -21.84 -21.42
C ALA A 102 -6.66 -21.38 -20.48
N GLY A 103 -7.87 -21.15 -21.00
CA GLY A 103 -9.06 -20.86 -20.21
C GLY A 103 -9.09 -19.45 -19.62
N TYR A 104 -8.46 -18.48 -20.27
CA TYR A 104 -8.57 -17.08 -19.94
C TYR A 104 -9.64 -16.39 -20.77
N TYR A 105 -10.36 -15.48 -20.15
CA TYR A 105 -11.45 -14.74 -20.78
C TYR A 105 -11.40 -13.25 -20.42
N LEU A 106 -11.77 -12.41 -21.37
CA LEU A 106 -12.19 -11.04 -21.13
C LEU A 106 -13.67 -11.05 -20.76
N LYS A 107 -14.02 -10.30 -19.73
CA LYS A 107 -15.42 -10.17 -19.27
C LYS A 107 -15.97 -8.84 -19.70
N ALA A 108 -16.95 -8.85 -20.59
CA ALA A 108 -17.67 -7.65 -21.00
C ALA A 108 -18.56 -7.11 -19.89
N VAL A 109 -19.01 -5.86 -20.04
CA VAL A 109 -19.89 -5.19 -19.07
C VAL A 109 -21.21 -5.94 -18.84
N ASP A 110 -21.72 -6.59 -19.87
CA ASP A 110 -22.94 -7.43 -19.80
C ASP A 110 -22.69 -8.81 -19.17
N GLY A 111 -21.45 -9.10 -18.75
CA GLY A 111 -21.04 -10.37 -18.16
C GLY A 111 -20.63 -11.43 -19.17
N THR A 112 -20.71 -11.16 -20.48
CA THR A 112 -20.28 -12.11 -21.54
C THR A 112 -18.79 -12.38 -21.44
N LEU A 113 -18.41 -13.65 -21.54
CA LEU A 113 -17.02 -14.11 -21.53
C LEU A 113 -16.54 -14.32 -22.97
N LYS A 114 -15.47 -13.64 -23.34
CA LYS A 114 -14.78 -13.78 -24.63
C LYS A 114 -13.44 -14.46 -24.41
N PRO A 115 -13.14 -15.61 -25.04
CA PRO A 115 -11.84 -16.25 -24.94
C PRO A 115 -10.70 -15.28 -25.28
N TYR A 116 -9.65 -15.34 -24.48
CA TYR A 116 -8.46 -14.52 -24.66
C TYR A 116 -7.26 -15.39 -25.03
N GLU A 117 -6.51 -14.94 -26.01
CA GLU A 117 -5.17 -15.43 -26.31
C GLU A 117 -4.21 -14.28 -26.41
N GLY A 118 -2.98 -14.46 -25.95
CA GLY A 118 -1.96 -13.42 -25.93
C GLY A 118 -1.07 -13.51 -24.69
N TYR A 119 -0.41 -12.40 -24.40
CA TYR A 119 0.40 -12.32 -23.19
C TYR A 119 -0.49 -12.08 -21.98
N VAL A 120 -0.30 -12.92 -20.96
CA VAL A 120 -0.94 -12.83 -19.65
C VAL A 120 0.12 -12.54 -18.63
N GLN A 121 -0.11 -11.57 -17.79
CA GLN A 121 0.73 -11.28 -16.63
C GLN A 121 -0.07 -11.37 -15.34
N SER A 122 0.44 -12.15 -14.40
CA SER A 122 -0.05 -12.14 -13.04
C SER A 122 0.45 -10.91 -12.31
N ARG A 123 -0.40 -10.33 -11.48
CA ARG A 123 -0.08 -9.17 -10.65
C ARG A 123 -0.53 -9.40 -9.22
N MET A 124 0.39 -9.17 -8.31
CA MET A 124 0.08 -9.10 -6.88
C MET A 124 -0.20 -7.64 -6.52
N SER A 125 -1.35 -7.38 -5.95
CA SER A 125 -1.74 -6.05 -5.46
C SER A 125 -1.88 -6.10 -3.95
N CYS A 126 -1.30 -5.12 -3.28
CA CYS A 126 -1.36 -4.99 -1.83
C CYS A 126 -1.92 -3.62 -1.46
N LEU A 127 -3.08 -3.63 -0.81
CA LEU A 127 -3.71 -2.44 -0.24
C LEU A 127 -3.50 -2.45 1.27
N ASN A 128 -2.72 -1.53 1.75
CA ASN A 128 -2.44 -1.35 3.17
C ASN A 128 -3.21 -0.14 3.69
N ARG A 129 -3.86 -0.31 4.83
CA ARG A 129 -4.58 0.75 5.54
C ARG A 129 -4.21 0.70 7.00
N GLY A 130 -3.88 1.85 7.56
CA GLY A 130 -3.53 1.99 8.96
C GLY A 130 -4.21 3.22 9.56
N LYS A 131 -4.64 3.06 10.79
CA LYS A 131 -5.06 4.14 11.67
C LYS A 131 -4.16 4.09 12.89
N ILE A 132 -3.59 5.23 13.25
CA ILE A 132 -2.77 5.37 14.44
C ILE A 132 -3.35 6.47 15.34
N ASP A 133 -3.45 6.18 16.62
CA ASP A 133 -3.68 7.15 17.69
C ASP A 133 -2.45 7.11 18.58
N GLU A 134 -1.74 8.21 18.72
CA GLU A 134 -0.50 8.31 19.47
C GLU A 134 -0.58 9.43 20.51
N PHE A 135 -0.14 9.14 21.72
CA PHE A 135 0.10 10.14 22.75
C PHE A 135 1.54 10.03 23.24
N PHE A 136 2.23 11.14 23.21
CA PHE A 136 3.60 11.24 23.69
C PHE A 136 3.72 12.39 24.68
N ALA A 137 4.35 12.14 25.81
CA ALA A 137 4.60 13.12 26.84
C ALA A 137 6.05 13.05 27.32
N THR A 138 6.67 14.19 27.49
CA THR A 138 7.96 14.32 28.17
C THR A 138 7.87 15.37 29.25
N SER A 139 8.52 15.12 30.38
CA SER A 139 8.71 16.08 31.44
C SER A 139 10.16 16.05 31.90
N GLU A 140 10.84 17.17 31.88
CA GLU A 140 12.25 17.30 32.26
C GLU A 140 12.43 18.45 33.23
N LEU A 141 13.06 18.18 34.36
CA LEU A 141 13.62 19.18 35.26
C LEU A 141 15.10 19.28 35.06
N SER A 142 15.62 20.50 34.96
CA SER A 142 17.06 20.75 34.82
C SER A 142 17.51 21.99 35.58
N ARG A 143 18.74 21.98 36.00
CA ARG A 143 19.38 23.14 36.63
C ARG A 143 20.87 23.13 36.38
N SER A 144 21.40 24.32 36.09
CA SER A 144 22.84 24.57 36.02
C SER A 144 23.32 25.22 37.28
N TYR A 145 24.41 24.71 37.85
CA TYR A 145 25.09 25.31 39.00
C TYR A 145 26.59 25.21 38.79
N ARG A 146 27.24 26.36 38.74
CA ARG A 146 28.67 26.48 38.39
C ARG A 146 28.96 25.78 37.05
N ASN A 147 29.85 24.76 37.06
CA ASN A 147 30.25 24.03 35.87
C ASN A 147 29.47 22.72 35.68
N THR A 148 28.39 22.51 36.43
CA THR A 148 27.60 21.29 36.40
C THR A 148 26.18 21.59 35.99
N THR A 149 25.65 20.82 35.05
CA THR A 149 24.24 20.80 34.70
C THR A 149 23.69 19.41 34.94
N TRP A 150 22.62 19.31 35.69
CA TRP A 150 21.89 18.06 35.85
C TRP A 150 20.52 18.15 35.18
N ARG A 151 20.04 17.00 34.74
CA ARG A 151 18.72 16.83 34.15
C ARG A 151 18.12 15.55 34.67
N ILE A 152 16.82 15.59 34.98
CA ILE A 152 16.02 14.43 35.31
C ILE A 152 14.69 14.56 34.60
N GLY A 153 14.23 13.49 33.97
CA GLY A 153 12.99 13.53 33.21
C GLY A 153 12.37 12.15 33.07
N VAL A 154 11.14 12.19 32.64
CA VAL A 154 10.34 11.01 32.27
C VAL A 154 9.79 11.21 30.88
N ASN A 155 9.68 10.10 30.15
CA ASN A 155 9.01 10.01 28.87
C ASN A 155 7.91 8.97 29.00
N GLU A 156 6.76 9.29 28.44
CA GLU A 156 5.63 8.39 28.35
C GLU A 156 5.17 8.36 26.90
N TRP A 157 4.95 7.15 26.37
CA TRP A 157 4.54 6.98 24.99
C TRP A 157 3.49 5.87 24.91
N HIS A 158 2.28 6.25 24.50
CA HIS A 158 1.18 5.34 24.24
C HIS A 158 0.77 5.44 22.77
N TYR A 159 0.59 4.32 22.13
CA TYR A 159 0.03 4.31 20.80
C TYR A 159 -0.91 3.13 20.59
N LYS A 160 -1.86 3.34 19.71
CA LYS A 160 -2.79 2.33 19.24
C LYS A 160 -2.74 2.31 17.73
N VAL A 161 -2.50 1.14 17.17
CA VAL A 161 -2.50 0.93 15.72
C VAL A 161 -3.60 -0.03 15.35
N ASP A 162 -4.45 0.36 14.40
CA ASP A 162 -5.37 -0.51 13.68
C ASP A 162 -4.88 -0.62 12.24
N TYR A 163 -4.39 -1.79 11.86
CA TYR A 163 -3.77 -2.02 10.56
C TYR A 163 -4.45 -3.17 9.83
N ALA A 164 -4.65 -3.02 8.53
CA ALA A 164 -5.13 -4.06 7.64
C ALA A 164 -4.31 -4.07 6.34
N SER A 165 -3.88 -5.24 5.93
CA SER A 165 -3.21 -5.46 4.66
C SER A 165 -3.99 -6.50 3.86
N ASN A 166 -4.53 -6.08 2.72
CA ASN A 166 -5.24 -6.95 1.78
C ASN A 166 -4.32 -7.19 0.59
N THR A 167 -3.90 -8.41 0.39
CA THR A 167 -3.04 -8.81 -0.72
C THR A 167 -3.80 -9.78 -1.60
N THR A 168 -3.99 -9.41 -2.85
CA THR A 168 -4.69 -10.22 -3.84
C THR A 168 -3.84 -10.41 -5.09
N MET A 169 -4.09 -11.50 -5.80
CA MET A 169 -3.49 -11.74 -7.11
C MET A 169 -4.58 -11.83 -8.16
N TYR A 170 -4.29 -11.28 -9.32
CA TYR A 170 -5.13 -11.39 -10.51
C TYR A 170 -4.26 -11.42 -11.77
N ASP A 171 -4.84 -11.92 -12.84
CA ASP A 171 -4.21 -11.94 -14.16
C ASP A 171 -4.78 -10.80 -15.02
N HIS A 172 -3.97 -10.23 -15.87
CA HIS A 172 -4.39 -9.21 -16.81
C HIS A 172 -3.71 -9.39 -18.17
N THR A 173 -4.31 -8.79 -19.18
CA THR A 173 -3.70 -8.68 -20.51
C THR A 173 -2.43 -7.84 -20.42
N VAL A 174 -1.56 -7.98 -21.39
CA VAL A 174 -0.36 -7.17 -21.49
C VAL A 174 -0.47 -6.29 -22.73
N GLY A 175 -0.40 -4.98 -22.54
CA GLY A 175 -0.58 -3.99 -23.57
C GLY A 175 -0.72 -2.60 -22.96
N GLU A 176 -1.07 -1.62 -23.77
CA GLU A 176 -1.17 -0.23 -23.35
C GLU A 176 -2.28 0.01 -22.31
N TYR A 177 -3.35 -0.72 -22.37
CA TYR A 177 -4.46 -0.63 -21.43
C TYR A 177 -4.78 -2.02 -20.90
N PRO A 178 -4.06 -2.51 -19.89
CA PRO A 178 -4.25 -3.86 -19.37
C PRO A 178 -5.64 -4.05 -18.79
N GLU A 179 -6.31 -5.12 -19.22
CA GLU A 179 -7.63 -5.51 -18.73
C GLU A 179 -7.51 -6.74 -17.82
N ARG A 180 -8.32 -6.79 -16.78
CA ARG A 180 -8.38 -7.94 -15.89
C ARG A 180 -8.97 -9.14 -16.62
N LEU A 181 -8.28 -10.26 -16.51
CA LEU A 181 -8.72 -11.54 -17.05
C LEU A 181 -9.47 -12.34 -16.00
N VAL A 182 -10.41 -13.12 -16.44
CA VAL A 182 -11.19 -14.04 -15.61
C VAL A 182 -11.00 -15.47 -16.11
N ARG A 183 -11.40 -16.44 -15.29
CA ARG A 183 -11.42 -17.87 -15.65
C ARG A 183 -12.82 -18.44 -15.46
N GLU A 184 -13.12 -19.53 -16.13
CA GLU A 184 -14.34 -20.26 -15.88
C GLU A 184 -14.39 -20.69 -14.39
N GLY A 185 -15.51 -20.41 -13.73
CA GLY A 185 -15.66 -20.65 -12.28
C GLY A 185 -15.04 -19.61 -11.36
N ASN A 186 -14.28 -18.65 -11.90
CA ASN A 186 -13.71 -17.52 -11.16
C ASN A 186 -13.89 -16.22 -11.96
N THR A 187 -15.13 -15.75 -12.02
CA THR A 187 -15.52 -14.60 -12.83
C THR A 187 -15.31 -13.24 -12.15
N ASP A 188 -14.81 -13.20 -10.93
CA ASP A 188 -14.33 -11.99 -10.28
C ASP A 188 -12.85 -11.68 -10.63
N GLY A 189 -12.14 -12.68 -11.16
CA GLY A 189 -10.74 -12.56 -11.60
C GLY A 189 -9.72 -12.44 -10.48
N VAL A 190 -10.14 -12.50 -9.21
CA VAL A 190 -9.26 -12.47 -8.03
C VAL A 190 -9.08 -13.91 -7.54
N TYR A 191 -7.89 -14.50 -7.69
CA TYR A 191 -7.71 -15.91 -7.42
C TYR A 191 -6.75 -16.24 -6.28
N TYR A 192 -6.12 -15.25 -5.69
CA TYR A 192 -5.23 -15.47 -4.55
C TYR A 192 -5.40 -14.36 -3.52
N ASP A 193 -5.51 -14.77 -2.28
CA ASP A 193 -5.90 -13.89 -1.21
C ASP A 193 -4.99 -14.11 0.01
N PHE A 194 -4.05 -13.19 0.22
CA PHE A 194 -3.23 -13.14 1.42
C PHE A 194 -3.66 -11.97 2.29
N ASN A 195 -4.42 -12.24 3.32
CA ASN A 195 -4.94 -11.18 4.17
C ASN A 195 -4.28 -11.22 5.55
N LYS A 196 -3.87 -10.06 6.02
CA LYS A 196 -3.33 -9.87 7.37
C LYS A 196 -4.05 -8.73 8.07
N ASN A 197 -4.34 -8.94 9.33
CA ASN A 197 -4.89 -7.94 10.20
C ASN A 197 -4.10 -7.92 11.51
N ALA A 198 -3.75 -6.74 11.97
CA ALA A 198 -3.09 -6.56 13.24
C ALA A 198 -3.66 -5.32 13.94
N SER A 199 -3.94 -5.44 15.23
CA SER A 199 -4.25 -4.31 16.09
C SER A 199 -3.37 -4.44 17.32
N GLU A 200 -2.58 -3.43 17.60
CA GLU A 200 -1.62 -3.42 18.68
C GLU A 200 -1.86 -2.21 19.58
N TYR A 201 -1.68 -2.42 20.88
CA TYR A 201 -1.85 -1.40 21.93
C TYR A 201 -0.59 -1.40 22.81
N TYR A 202 0.05 -0.24 22.94
CA TYR A 202 1.21 -0.03 23.78
C TYR A 202 1.08 1.26 24.58
#